data_a69c22b1da41605c1ead6de0920c3bcc
#
_entry.id   a69c22b1da41605c1ead6de0920c3bcc
#
_cell.length_a   1.000
_cell.length_b   1.000
_cell.length_c   1.000
_cell.angle_alpha   90.00
_cell.angle_beta   90.00
_cell.angle_gamma   90.00
#
_symmetry.space_group_name_H-M   'P 1'
#
loop_
_entity.id
_entity.type
_entity.pdbx_description
1 polymer ?
#
loop_
_entity_poly.entity_id
_entity_poly.type
_entity_poly.pdbx_seq_one_letter_code
_entity_poly.pdbx_strand_id
1 'polypeptide(L)'
;IRDSALIGCGVQAGDEVLVQSFTFCASSHPVTYLGAKPVFVGSEKDTWNMDPVLLEEAIKDRMEKTGKKPKAIVPVALYGMPYDCERIMEIANRYDIPVVEDAAEGFGSKFDGRVLGTFGKFGVLSFNGNKMITTSGGGALICRNAEDKNTIMWYATQARDAYPYYPVSYTHLTLPTIRLV
;
A
#
# COMPACT_ATOMS: atom_id res chain seq x y z
N ILE A 1 4.27 -6.57 -4.99
CA ILE A 1 3.70 -5.27 -5.45
C ILE A 1 3.32 -4.38 -4.25
N ARG A 2 2.60 -4.91 -3.24
CA ARG A 2 2.27 -4.14 -2.03
C ARG A 2 3.51 -3.77 -1.22
N ASP A 3 4.44 -4.70 -1.08
CA ASP A 3 5.76 -4.48 -0.49
C ASP A 3 6.54 -3.37 -1.22
N SER A 4 6.54 -3.39 -2.55
CA SER A 4 7.17 -2.33 -3.35
C SER A 4 6.53 -0.96 -3.08
N ALA A 5 5.19 -0.89 -2.96
CA ALA A 5 4.49 0.34 -2.60
C ALA A 5 4.88 0.85 -1.20
N LEU A 6 4.97 -0.06 -0.21
CA LEU A 6 5.38 0.28 1.15
C LEU A 6 6.85 0.75 1.21
N ILE A 7 7.74 0.11 0.44
CA ILE A 7 9.13 0.59 0.27
C ILE A 7 9.13 1.99 -0.33
N GLY A 8 8.32 2.24 -1.36
CA GLY A 8 8.16 3.56 -1.97
C GLY A 8 7.57 4.63 -1.03
N CYS A 9 6.88 4.22 0.04
CA CYS A 9 6.48 5.09 1.16
C CYS A 9 7.58 5.24 2.22
N GLY A 10 8.72 4.58 2.07
CA GLY A 10 9.85 4.60 3.01
C GLY A 10 9.58 3.82 4.29
N VAL A 11 8.72 2.79 4.25
CA VAL A 11 8.46 1.91 5.39
C VAL A 11 9.70 1.07 5.69
N GLN A 12 10.10 1.03 6.95
CA GLN A 12 11.28 0.33 7.46
C GLN A 12 10.93 -0.51 8.69
N ALA A 13 11.88 -1.35 9.10
CA ALA A 13 11.73 -2.15 10.31
C ALA A 13 11.46 -1.28 11.54
N GLY A 14 10.46 -1.67 12.31
CA GLY A 14 10.01 -0.95 13.51
C GLY A 14 8.99 0.17 13.25
N ASP A 15 8.71 0.54 12.00
CA ASP A 15 7.62 1.45 11.66
C ASP A 15 6.24 0.79 11.89
N GLU A 16 5.21 1.61 12.01
CA GLU A 16 3.82 1.16 12.06
C GLU A 16 3.09 1.58 10.79
N VAL A 17 2.23 0.67 10.29
CA VAL A 17 1.39 0.89 9.12
C VAL A 17 -0.06 0.59 9.48
N LEU A 18 -0.96 1.54 9.23
CA LEU A 18 -2.39 1.36 9.45
C LEU A 18 -2.99 0.56 8.31
N VAL A 19 -3.62 -0.56 8.62
CA VAL A 19 -4.18 -1.49 7.63
C VAL A 19 -5.64 -1.78 7.97
N GLN A 20 -6.50 -1.82 6.97
CA GLN A 20 -7.88 -2.26 7.14
C GLN A 20 -7.91 -3.66 7.77
N SER A 21 -8.74 -3.86 8.79
CA SER A 21 -8.81 -5.14 9.51
C SER A 21 -9.53 -6.22 8.72
N PHE A 22 -10.60 -5.84 8.04
CA PHE A 22 -11.38 -6.75 7.20
C PHE A 22 -10.82 -6.75 5.77
N THR A 23 -9.87 -7.62 5.54
CA THR A 23 -9.16 -7.75 4.26
C THR A 23 -8.50 -9.12 4.12
N PHE A 24 -8.08 -9.45 2.91
CA PHE A 24 -7.19 -10.57 2.67
C PHE A 24 -5.79 -10.29 3.25
N CYS A 25 -5.16 -11.30 3.81
CA CYS A 25 -3.86 -11.18 4.51
C CYS A 25 -2.74 -10.53 3.67
N ALA A 26 -2.85 -10.54 2.36
CA ALA A 26 -1.89 -9.89 1.47
C ALA A 26 -1.84 -8.35 1.61
N SER A 27 -2.78 -7.71 2.30
CA SER A 27 -2.69 -6.28 2.64
C SER A 27 -1.78 -6.04 3.85
N SER A 28 -1.70 -6.98 4.80
CA SER A 28 -0.94 -6.85 6.05
C SER A 28 0.42 -7.57 6.04
N HIS A 29 0.53 -8.74 5.40
CA HIS A 29 1.77 -9.50 5.37
C HIS A 29 2.98 -8.73 4.82
N PRO A 30 2.87 -7.92 3.75
CA PRO A 30 3.99 -7.13 3.26
C PRO A 30 4.54 -6.14 4.30
N VAL A 31 3.71 -5.67 5.23
CA VAL A 31 4.16 -4.84 6.35
C VAL A 31 5.12 -5.63 7.23
N THR A 32 4.76 -6.87 7.57
CA THR A 32 5.61 -7.73 8.41
C THR A 32 6.88 -8.19 7.69
N TYR A 33 6.84 -8.36 6.36
CA TYR A 33 8.02 -8.70 5.58
C TYR A 33 9.09 -7.61 5.62
N LEU A 34 8.67 -6.36 5.78
CA LEU A 34 9.58 -5.22 5.94
C LEU A 34 10.04 -5.01 7.41
N GLY A 35 9.64 -5.92 8.33
CA GLY A 35 9.92 -5.77 9.76
C GLY A 35 9.12 -4.67 10.45
N ALA A 36 8.12 -4.11 9.77
CA ALA A 36 7.17 -3.14 10.30
C ALA A 36 5.99 -3.83 10.99
N LYS A 37 5.19 -3.07 11.73
CA LYS A 37 4.04 -3.57 12.50
C LYS A 37 2.74 -3.12 11.85
N PRO A 38 1.85 -4.05 11.44
CA PRO A 38 0.51 -3.67 11.03
C PRO A 38 -0.31 -3.28 12.27
N VAL A 39 -0.97 -2.13 12.19
CA VAL A 39 -1.96 -1.67 13.15
C VAL A 39 -3.31 -1.74 12.45
N PHE A 40 -4.19 -2.59 12.94
CA PHE A 40 -5.47 -2.82 12.28
C PHE A 40 -6.50 -1.77 12.66
N VAL A 41 -7.16 -1.21 11.64
CA VAL A 41 -8.25 -0.25 11.76
C VAL A 41 -9.56 -0.97 11.45
N GLY A 42 -10.57 -0.77 12.27
CA GLY A 42 -11.90 -1.37 12.12
C GLY A 42 -12.64 -0.89 10.87
N SER A 43 -13.73 -1.58 10.56
CA SER A 43 -14.58 -1.31 9.41
C SER A 43 -15.81 -0.50 9.80
N GLU A 44 -16.27 0.36 8.91
CA GLU A 44 -17.58 0.99 8.98
C GLU A 44 -18.69 -0.02 8.59
N LYS A 45 -19.96 0.34 8.85
CA LYS A 45 -21.07 -0.63 8.80
C LYS A 45 -21.68 -0.84 7.41
N ASP A 46 -21.52 0.13 6.51
CA ASP A 46 -22.25 0.14 5.25
C ASP A 46 -21.52 -0.65 4.16
N THR A 47 -20.21 -0.46 4.03
CA THR A 47 -19.40 -1.10 2.99
C THR A 47 -18.39 -2.11 3.55
N TRP A 48 -18.20 -2.13 4.88
CA TRP A 48 -17.19 -2.93 5.58
C TRP A 48 -15.74 -2.54 5.27
N ASN A 49 -15.56 -1.41 4.62
CA ASN A 49 -14.25 -0.83 4.39
C ASN A 49 -13.73 -0.09 5.63
N MET A 50 -12.51 0.43 5.55
CA MET A 50 -11.87 1.14 6.66
C MET A 50 -12.74 2.32 7.15
N ASP A 51 -13.02 2.35 8.44
CA ASP A 51 -13.76 3.45 9.07
C ASP A 51 -12.86 4.69 9.21
N PRO A 52 -13.22 5.84 8.61
CA PRO A 52 -12.43 7.06 8.71
C PRO A 52 -12.32 7.61 10.14
N VAL A 53 -13.34 7.40 10.98
CA VAL A 53 -13.31 7.86 12.39
C VAL A 53 -12.29 7.03 13.16
N LEU A 54 -12.37 5.71 13.04
CA LEU A 54 -11.42 4.80 13.69
C LEU A 54 -10.00 4.97 13.15
N LEU A 55 -9.85 5.34 11.86
CA LEU A 55 -8.56 5.68 11.28
C LEU A 55 -7.92 6.88 12.01
N GLU A 56 -8.67 7.96 12.17
CA GLU A 56 -8.15 9.16 12.85
C GLU A 56 -7.84 8.90 14.33
N GLU A 57 -8.69 8.12 15.00
CA GLU A 57 -8.44 7.67 16.38
C GLU A 57 -7.16 6.84 16.46
N ALA A 58 -6.95 5.89 15.55
CA ALA A 58 -5.74 5.07 15.51
C ALA A 58 -4.49 5.91 15.29
N ILE A 59 -4.53 6.91 14.40
CA ILE A 59 -3.40 7.83 14.20
C ILE A 59 -3.04 8.54 15.50
N LYS A 60 -4.03 9.12 16.18
CA LYS A 60 -3.84 9.85 17.45
C LYS A 60 -3.28 8.93 18.54
N ASP A 61 -3.88 7.75 18.70
CA ASP A 61 -3.44 6.74 19.68
C ASP A 61 -1.97 6.32 19.44
N ARG A 62 -1.59 6.07 18.17
CA ARG A 62 -0.21 5.67 17.86
C ARG A 62 0.77 6.80 18.11
N MET A 63 0.42 8.03 17.72
CA MET A 63 1.27 9.20 17.97
C MET A 63 1.46 9.43 19.48
N GLU A 64 0.41 9.28 20.29
CA GLU A 64 0.49 9.40 21.76
C GLU A 64 1.36 8.30 22.37
N LYS A 65 1.15 7.04 21.98
CA LYS A 65 1.84 5.88 22.58
C LYS A 65 3.28 5.70 22.12
N THR A 66 3.60 6.09 20.90
CA THR A 66 4.91 5.80 20.30
C THR A 66 5.77 7.06 20.08
N GLY A 67 5.18 8.24 20.17
CA GLY A 67 5.82 9.51 19.80
C GLY A 67 6.07 9.64 18.29
N LYS A 68 5.56 8.73 17.46
CA LYS A 68 5.76 8.72 16.01
C LYS A 68 4.43 8.58 15.27
N LYS A 69 4.32 9.23 14.12
CA LYS A 69 3.17 9.01 13.23
C LYS A 69 3.33 7.68 12.49
N PRO A 70 2.24 6.95 12.20
CA PRO A 70 2.27 5.80 11.30
C PRO A 70 2.87 6.17 9.95
N LYS A 71 3.57 5.22 9.34
CA LYS A 71 4.35 5.47 8.12
C LYS A 71 3.53 5.41 6.83
N ALA A 72 2.45 4.65 6.83
CA ALA A 72 1.52 4.56 5.71
C ALA A 72 0.12 4.13 6.19
N ILE A 73 -0.88 4.37 5.34
CA ILE A 73 -2.26 3.89 5.50
C ILE A 73 -2.57 2.98 4.31
N VAL A 74 -3.17 1.82 4.56
CA VAL A 74 -3.56 0.84 3.54
C VAL A 74 -5.07 0.58 3.63
N PRO A 75 -5.91 1.44 3.01
CA PRO A 75 -7.31 1.14 2.81
C PRO A 75 -7.47 0.10 1.70
N VAL A 76 -8.54 -0.68 1.76
CA VAL A 76 -8.84 -1.74 0.80
C VAL A 76 -10.19 -1.49 0.15
N ALA A 77 -10.31 -1.68 -1.14
CA ALA A 77 -11.58 -1.71 -1.86
C ALA A 77 -12.18 -3.12 -1.76
N LEU A 78 -12.77 -3.44 -0.64
CA LEU A 78 -13.28 -4.79 -0.34
C LEU A 78 -14.36 -5.20 -1.34
N TYR A 79 -14.15 -6.34 -2.00
CA TYR A 79 -15.03 -6.84 -3.08
C TYR A 79 -15.33 -5.82 -4.19
N GLY A 80 -14.44 -4.85 -4.39
CA GLY A 80 -14.60 -3.80 -5.39
C GLY A 80 -15.44 -2.61 -4.94
N MET A 81 -15.98 -2.63 -3.72
CA MET A 81 -16.70 -1.50 -3.15
C MET A 81 -15.72 -0.39 -2.76
N PRO A 82 -15.91 0.84 -3.25
CA PRO A 82 -15.08 1.97 -2.83
C PRO A 82 -15.18 2.21 -1.31
N TYR A 83 -14.04 2.45 -0.67
CA TYR A 83 -13.98 3.03 0.66
C TYR A 83 -14.29 4.54 0.57
N ASP A 84 -14.53 5.20 1.68
CA ASP A 84 -14.70 6.67 1.72
C ASP A 84 -13.37 7.36 1.38
N CYS A 85 -13.11 7.47 0.07
CA CYS A 85 -11.86 7.98 -0.45
C CYS A 85 -11.62 9.45 -0.04
N GLU A 86 -12.68 10.25 0.00
CA GLU A 86 -12.58 11.67 0.34
C GLU A 86 -12.11 11.86 1.77
N ARG A 87 -12.80 11.25 2.74
CA ARG A 87 -12.47 11.40 4.16
C ARG A 87 -11.13 10.76 4.52
N ILE A 88 -10.83 9.58 3.96
CA ILE A 88 -9.53 8.93 4.22
C ILE A 88 -8.39 9.77 3.67
N MET A 89 -8.53 10.33 2.46
CA MET A 89 -7.50 11.20 1.89
C MET A 89 -7.37 12.53 2.64
N GLU A 90 -8.48 13.10 3.11
CA GLU A 90 -8.45 14.30 3.97
C GLU A 90 -7.65 14.05 5.25
N ILE A 91 -7.94 12.95 5.95
CA ILE A 91 -7.22 12.57 7.17
C ILE A 91 -5.74 12.32 6.86
N ALA A 92 -5.44 11.53 5.84
CA ALA A 92 -4.08 11.22 5.44
C ALA A 92 -3.25 12.47 5.14
N ASN A 93 -3.83 13.43 4.41
CA ASN A 93 -3.20 14.72 4.11
C ASN A 93 -3.00 15.58 5.36
N ARG A 94 -3.97 15.61 6.27
CA ARG A 94 -3.88 16.36 7.55
C ARG A 94 -2.70 15.92 8.39
N TYR A 95 -2.43 14.62 8.43
CA TYR A 95 -1.32 14.04 9.20
C TYR A 95 -0.05 13.83 8.35
N ASP A 96 -0.08 14.17 7.07
CA ASP A 96 1.03 13.94 6.13
C ASP A 96 1.49 12.46 6.17
N ILE A 97 0.54 11.56 5.95
CA ILE A 97 0.78 10.11 5.90
C ILE A 97 0.41 9.61 4.50
N PRO A 98 1.33 8.94 3.78
CA PRO A 98 1.02 8.42 2.45
C PRO A 98 0.00 7.28 2.50
N VAL A 99 -0.86 7.24 1.48
CA VAL A 99 -1.86 6.19 1.29
C VAL A 99 -1.40 5.23 0.18
N VAL A 100 -1.45 3.94 0.47
CA VAL A 100 -1.31 2.85 -0.49
C VAL A 100 -2.68 2.20 -0.66
N GLU A 101 -3.35 2.48 -1.76
CA GLU A 101 -4.66 1.88 -2.03
C GLU A 101 -4.52 0.41 -2.40
N ASP A 102 -5.11 -0.47 -1.64
CA ASP A 102 -5.28 -1.86 -2.05
C ASP A 102 -6.55 -2.00 -2.89
N ALA A 103 -6.42 -1.71 -4.18
CA ALA A 103 -7.46 -1.84 -5.18
C ALA A 103 -7.40 -3.20 -5.91
N ALA A 104 -6.91 -4.25 -5.23
CA ALA A 104 -6.78 -5.59 -5.80
C ALA A 104 -8.11 -6.18 -6.29
N GLU A 105 -9.23 -5.69 -5.79
CA GLU A 105 -10.58 -6.06 -6.21
C GLU A 105 -11.33 -4.88 -6.83
N GLY A 106 -10.76 -3.68 -6.78
CA GLY A 106 -11.37 -2.43 -7.22
C GLY A 106 -11.07 -2.02 -8.66
N PHE A 107 -10.59 -2.93 -9.51
CA PHE A 107 -10.26 -2.60 -10.90
C PHE A 107 -11.51 -2.13 -11.66
N GLY A 108 -11.48 -0.86 -12.11
CA GLY A 108 -12.60 -0.24 -12.82
C GLY A 108 -13.68 0.37 -11.93
N SER A 109 -13.74 0.05 -10.65
CA SER A 109 -14.63 0.72 -9.69
C SER A 109 -14.26 2.18 -9.53
N LYS A 110 -15.26 3.01 -9.23
CA LYS A 110 -15.09 4.46 -9.13
C LYS A 110 -15.72 4.99 -7.84
N PHE A 111 -15.06 5.98 -7.25
CA PHE A 111 -15.62 6.83 -6.22
C PHE A 111 -15.73 8.24 -6.80
N ASP A 112 -16.92 8.80 -6.82
CA ASP A 112 -17.21 10.13 -7.40
C ASP A 112 -16.59 10.33 -8.80
N GLY A 113 -16.80 9.35 -9.68
CA GLY A 113 -16.31 9.37 -11.06
C GLY A 113 -14.81 9.08 -11.25
N ARG A 114 -14.02 9.04 -10.19
CA ARG A 114 -12.59 8.76 -10.21
C ARG A 114 -12.29 7.29 -9.93
N VAL A 115 -11.45 6.68 -10.75
CA VAL A 115 -11.12 5.25 -10.65
C VAL A 115 -10.32 4.94 -9.39
N LEU A 116 -10.65 3.85 -8.69
CA LEU A 116 -9.88 3.35 -7.54
C LEU A 116 -8.45 2.97 -7.93
N GLY A 117 -7.54 3.09 -6.99
CA GLY A 117 -6.09 2.95 -7.21
C GLY A 117 -5.42 4.24 -7.68
N THR A 118 -6.17 5.34 -7.80
CA THR A 118 -5.62 6.64 -8.24
C THR A 118 -5.70 7.75 -7.19
N PHE A 119 -6.22 7.48 -6.00
CA PHE A 119 -6.34 8.45 -4.91
C PHE A 119 -5.07 8.56 -4.08
N GLY A 120 -4.49 7.43 -3.68
CA GLY A 120 -3.30 7.35 -2.86
C GLY A 120 -2.00 7.72 -3.56
N LYS A 121 -0.88 7.66 -2.86
CA LYS A 121 0.46 7.77 -3.44
C LYS A 121 0.73 6.61 -4.41
N PHE A 122 0.28 5.41 -4.02
CA PHE A 122 0.33 4.21 -4.83
C PHE A 122 -1.03 3.52 -4.87
N GLY A 123 -1.34 2.88 -5.99
CA GLY A 123 -2.51 2.00 -6.13
C GLY A 123 -2.08 0.60 -6.56
N VAL A 124 -2.55 -0.41 -5.85
CA VAL A 124 -2.23 -1.81 -6.09
C VAL A 124 -3.35 -2.49 -6.81
N LEU A 125 -3.07 -3.06 -7.98
CA LEU A 125 -4.00 -3.90 -8.73
C LEU A 125 -3.52 -5.36 -8.72
N SER A 126 -4.46 -6.29 -8.71
CA SER A 126 -4.17 -7.73 -8.76
C SER A 126 -4.79 -8.37 -9.99
N PHE A 127 -4.03 -9.21 -10.65
CA PHE A 127 -4.45 -10.02 -11.78
C PHE A 127 -4.37 -11.53 -11.46
N ASN A 128 -4.51 -11.85 -10.17
CA ASN A 128 -4.56 -13.24 -9.72
C ASN A 128 -5.77 -13.98 -10.29
N GLY A 129 -5.76 -15.32 -10.27
CA GLY A 129 -6.75 -16.17 -10.91
C GLY A 129 -8.22 -15.93 -10.52
N ASN A 130 -8.45 -15.41 -9.31
CA ASN A 130 -9.79 -15.12 -8.77
C ASN A 130 -10.24 -13.66 -8.95
N LYS A 131 -9.48 -12.82 -9.66
CA LYS A 131 -9.80 -11.39 -9.82
C LYS A 131 -10.65 -11.15 -11.06
N MET A 132 -11.25 -9.95 -11.13
CA MET A 132 -12.13 -9.54 -12.24
C MET A 132 -11.44 -9.67 -13.61
N ILE A 133 -10.16 -9.31 -13.70
CA ILE A 133 -9.28 -9.58 -14.85
C ILE A 133 -8.10 -10.36 -14.33
N THR A 134 -7.78 -11.46 -15.02
CA THR A 134 -6.70 -12.35 -14.60
C THR A 134 -5.69 -12.62 -15.70
N THR A 135 -4.45 -12.78 -15.29
CA THR A 135 -3.34 -13.33 -16.09
C THR A 135 -2.77 -14.58 -15.40
N SER A 136 -3.59 -15.31 -14.65
CA SER A 136 -3.26 -16.39 -13.72
C SER A 136 -2.49 -15.95 -12.48
N GLY A 137 -1.70 -14.92 -12.58
CA GLY A 137 -0.94 -14.29 -11.52
C GLY A 137 -0.49 -12.90 -11.92
N GLY A 138 0.24 -12.22 -11.04
CA GLY A 138 0.74 -10.87 -11.30
C GLY A 138 -0.16 -9.76 -10.78
N GLY A 139 0.15 -8.54 -11.21
CA GLY A 139 -0.55 -7.32 -10.81
C GLY A 139 0.16 -6.09 -11.35
N ALA A 140 -0.38 -4.91 -11.05
CA ALA A 140 0.21 -3.65 -11.41
C ALA A 140 0.28 -2.71 -10.22
N LEU A 141 1.29 -1.85 -10.22
CA LEU A 141 1.42 -0.74 -9.28
C LEU A 141 1.23 0.57 -10.02
N ILE A 142 0.22 1.33 -9.63
CA ILE A 142 -0.03 2.66 -10.13
C ILE A 142 0.83 3.62 -9.31
N CYS A 143 1.69 4.39 -9.99
CA CYS A 143 2.51 5.44 -9.41
C CYS A 143 2.03 6.80 -9.91
N ARG A 144 2.03 7.82 -9.06
CA ARG A 144 1.56 9.16 -9.45
C ARG A 144 2.54 9.93 -10.32
N ASN A 145 3.82 9.64 -10.21
CA ASN A 145 4.87 10.36 -10.90
C ASN A 145 5.97 9.42 -11.41
N ALA A 146 6.83 9.94 -12.27
CA ALA A 146 7.90 9.19 -12.88
C ALA A 146 9.02 8.84 -11.89
N GLU A 147 9.24 9.66 -10.87
CA GLU A 147 10.27 9.45 -9.85
C GLU A 147 9.94 8.21 -9.01
N ASP A 148 8.73 8.14 -8.45
CA ASP A 148 8.25 6.97 -7.71
C ASP A 148 8.29 5.71 -8.59
N LYS A 149 7.84 5.81 -9.86
CA LYS A 149 7.92 4.69 -10.82
C LYS A 149 9.35 4.22 -11.01
N ASN A 150 10.30 5.14 -11.25
CA ASN A 150 11.69 4.78 -11.51
C ASN A 150 12.34 4.14 -10.29
N THR A 151 12.07 4.66 -9.09
CA THR A 151 12.52 4.08 -7.82
C THR A 151 12.00 2.65 -7.64
N ILE A 152 10.70 2.43 -7.84
CA ILE A 152 10.10 1.10 -7.74
C ILE A 152 10.67 0.15 -8.80
N MET A 153 10.80 0.61 -10.05
CA MET A 153 11.37 -0.20 -11.13
C MET A 153 12.82 -0.56 -10.87
N TRP A 154 13.61 0.35 -10.30
CA TRP A 154 14.99 0.06 -9.92
C TRP A 154 15.06 -1.09 -8.90
N TYR A 155 14.28 -1.03 -7.82
CA TYR A 155 14.19 -2.14 -6.86
C TYR A 155 13.67 -3.44 -7.49
N ALA A 156 12.64 -3.36 -8.31
CA ALA A 156 12.01 -4.53 -8.95
C ALA A 156 12.93 -5.20 -9.99
N THR A 157 13.92 -4.48 -10.51
CA THR A 157 14.86 -4.97 -11.54
C THR A 157 16.29 -5.17 -11.00
N GLN A 158 16.39 -5.68 -9.78
CA GLN A 158 17.64 -6.06 -9.14
C GLN A 158 18.54 -4.89 -8.70
N ALA A 159 17.99 -3.69 -8.55
CA ALA A 159 18.73 -2.48 -8.15
C ALA A 159 19.98 -2.23 -9.01
N ARG A 160 19.85 -2.40 -10.32
CA ARG A 160 20.96 -2.26 -11.27
C ARG A 160 21.31 -0.80 -11.52
N ASP A 161 22.60 -0.50 -11.45
CA ASP A 161 23.14 0.75 -11.93
C ASP A 161 23.23 0.79 -13.46
N ALA A 162 23.31 1.98 -14.04
CA ALA A 162 23.34 2.20 -15.48
C ALA A 162 24.72 1.90 -16.14
N TYR A 163 25.42 0.86 -15.69
CA TYR A 163 26.71 0.45 -16.24
C TYR A 163 26.58 -0.77 -17.15
N PRO A 164 27.48 -0.95 -18.13
CA PRO A 164 27.42 -2.06 -19.08
C PRO A 164 27.78 -3.44 -18.48
N TYR A 165 28.27 -3.50 -17.27
CA TYR A 165 28.48 -4.70 -16.47
C TYR A 165 27.66 -4.60 -15.20
N TYR A 166 27.46 -5.68 -14.46
CA TYR A 166 26.58 -5.81 -13.33
C TYR A 166 27.14 -5.27 -11.99
N PRO A 167 27.33 -3.97 -11.73
CA PRO A 167 27.45 -3.49 -10.38
C PRO A 167 26.06 -3.43 -9.77
N VAL A 168 25.90 -3.99 -8.59
CA VAL A 168 24.68 -3.89 -7.81
C VAL A 168 25.01 -3.05 -6.60
N SER A 169 24.45 -1.83 -6.54
CA SER A 169 24.70 -0.90 -5.44
C SER A 169 24.22 -1.39 -4.08
N TYR A 170 23.29 -2.35 -4.07
CA TYR A 170 22.70 -2.89 -2.85
C TYR A 170 22.46 -4.40 -2.92
N THR A 171 23.50 -5.16 -2.64
CA THR A 171 23.38 -6.63 -2.56
C THR A 171 22.59 -7.14 -1.35
N HIS A 172 22.35 -6.29 -0.36
CA HIS A 172 21.74 -6.67 0.90
C HIS A 172 20.27 -6.25 1.05
N LEU A 173 19.80 -5.32 0.22
CA LEU A 173 18.39 -4.92 0.18
C LEU A 173 17.54 -5.77 -0.74
N THR A 174 18.13 -6.75 -1.26
CA THR A 174 17.43 -7.75 -2.05
C THR A 174 16.63 -8.74 -1.28
N LEU A 175 16.30 -8.51 -0.25
CA LEU A 175 15.78 -9.00 0.67
C LEU A 175 14.58 -9.71 0.43
N PRO A 176 13.61 -9.48 1.07
CA PRO A 176 12.45 -10.33 1.04
C PRO A 176 11.64 -10.16 -0.24
N THR A 177 11.81 -9.04 -0.92
CA THR A 177 11.05 -8.70 -2.14
C THR A 177 11.38 -9.55 -3.35
N ILE A 178 12.57 -10.07 -3.44
CA ILE A 178 13.02 -10.88 -4.60
C ILE A 178 12.70 -12.37 -4.41
N ARG A 179 12.37 -12.78 -3.21
CA ARG A 179 11.99 -14.16 -2.92
C ARG A 179 10.49 -14.44 -3.07
N LEU A 180 9.72 -13.48 -3.54
CA LEU A 180 8.31 -13.66 -3.84
C LEU A 180 8.14 -13.95 -5.33
N VAL A 181 8.65 -15.06 -5.74
CA VAL A 181 8.31 -15.68 -7.03
C VAL A 181 7.12 -16.60 -6.81
#